data_f4359d199dbb3ceb2f5b050a0ba331cd
#
_entry.id   f4359d199dbb3ceb2f5b050a0ba331cd
#
_cell.length_a   1.000
_cell.length_b   1.000
_cell.length_c   1.000
_cell.angle_alpha   90.00
_cell.angle_beta   90.00
_cell.angle_gamma   90.00
#
_symmetry.space_group_name_H-M   'P 1'
#
loop_
_entity.id
_entity.type
_entity.pdbx_description
1 polymer ?
#
loop_
_entity_poly.entity_id
_entity_poly.type
_entity_poly.pdbx_seq_one_letter_code
_entity_poly.pdbx_strand_id
1 'polypeptide(L)' 'MKLDNYDRTLLAALQGDGRVPQSELGQRAHLSTAAVNRRLKLLEGAGVIEKF' A
#
# COMPACT_ATOMS: atom_id res chain seq x y z
N MET A 1 -3.78 0.09 -14.32
CA MET A 1 -4.54 0.03 -13.06
C MET A 1 -4.91 1.43 -12.61
N LYS A 2 -6.16 1.64 -12.24
CA LYS A 2 -6.61 2.95 -11.76
C LYS A 2 -6.41 3.03 -10.25
N LEU A 3 -5.63 4.00 -9.80
CA LEU A 3 -5.34 4.18 -8.37
C LEU A 3 -6.44 4.99 -7.70
N ASP A 4 -6.87 4.55 -6.52
CA ASP A 4 -7.80 5.30 -5.69
C ASP A 4 -7.03 6.00 -4.55
N ASN A 5 -7.75 6.70 -3.66
CA ASN A 5 -7.13 7.43 -2.56
C ASN A 5 -6.40 6.51 -1.59
N TYR A 6 -6.90 5.30 -1.37
CA TYR A 6 -6.23 4.33 -0.53
C TYR A 6 -4.88 3.93 -1.11
N ASP A 7 -4.84 3.64 -2.41
CA ASP A 7 -3.60 3.29 -3.09
C ASP A 7 -2.59 4.43 -3.02
N ARG A 8 -3.03 5.66 -3.24
CA ARG A 8 -2.16 6.85 -3.16
C ARG A 8 -1.59 7.03 -1.77
N THR A 9 -2.38 6.82 -0.73
CA THR A 9 -1.93 6.91 0.65
C THR A 9 -0.85 5.87 0.93
N LEU A 10 -1.07 4.63 0.49
CA LEU A 10 -0.10 3.55 0.66
C LEU A 10 1.20 3.85 -0.08
N LEU A 11 1.11 4.32 -1.32
CA LEU A 11 2.28 4.64 -2.13
C LEU A 11 3.08 5.79 -1.51
N ALA A 12 2.41 6.82 -1.03
CA ALA A 12 3.07 7.95 -0.39
C ALA A 12 3.84 7.51 0.87
N ALA A 13 3.24 6.64 1.68
CA ALA A 13 3.89 6.12 2.87
C ALA A 13 5.11 5.28 2.52
N LEU A 14 5.01 4.44 1.49
CA LEU A 14 6.13 3.61 1.06
C LEU A 14 7.27 4.43 0.45
N GLN A 15 6.96 5.52 -0.22
CA GLN A 15 7.98 6.42 -0.76
C GLN A 15 8.76 7.12 0.36
N GLY A 16 8.09 7.41 1.48
CA GLY A 16 8.75 8.01 2.62
C GLY A 16 9.63 7.02 3.37
N ASP A 17 9.15 5.79 3.53
CA ASP A 17 9.88 4.72 4.21
C ASP A 17 9.42 3.37 3.64
N GLY A 18 10.26 2.75 2.84
CA GLY A 18 9.95 1.47 2.19
C GLY A 18 9.80 0.30 3.16
N ARG A 19 10.13 0.49 4.43
CA ARG A 19 10.06 -0.55 5.46
C ARG A 19 8.90 -0.35 6.43
N VAL A 20 7.93 0.47 6.08
CA VAL A 20 6.76 0.70 6.93
C VAL A 20 6.00 -0.61 7.13
N PRO A 21 5.72 -1.02 8.39
CA PRO A 21 4.94 -2.23 8.64
C PRO A 21 3.52 -2.10 8.08
N GLN A 22 2.95 -3.24 7.67
CA GLN A 22 1.59 -3.24 7.12
C GLN A 22 0.56 -2.72 8.12
N SER A 23 0.76 -2.96 9.41
CA SER A 23 -0.15 -2.44 10.45
C SER A 23 -0.17 -0.91 10.45
N GLU A 24 0.98 -0.27 10.27
CA GLU A 24 1.06 1.19 10.20
C GLU A 24 0.46 1.71 8.90
N LEU A 25 0.69 1.02 7.80
CA LEU A 25 0.05 1.37 6.52
C LEU A 25 -1.47 1.34 6.65
N GLY A 26 -1.99 0.33 7.34
CA GLY A 26 -3.43 0.23 7.59
C GLY A 26 -3.97 1.39 8.39
N GLN A 27 -3.23 1.80 9.43
CA GLN A 27 -3.63 2.95 10.23
C GLN A 27 -3.66 4.24 9.42
N ARG A 28 -2.65 4.46 8.59
CA ARG A 28 -2.57 5.67 7.76
C ARG A 28 -3.67 5.73 6.72
N ALA A 29 -4.03 4.58 6.14
CA ALA A 29 -5.02 4.50 5.08
C ALA A 29 -6.42 4.16 5.59
N HIS A 30 -6.60 3.98 6.89
CA HIS A 30 -7.87 3.54 7.48
C HIS A 30 -8.34 2.20 6.91
N LEU A 31 -7.40 1.27 6.76
CA LEU A 31 -7.65 -0.07 6.24
C LEU A 31 -7.20 -1.11 7.26
N SER A 32 -7.83 -2.29 7.21
CA SER A 32 -7.35 -3.45 7.96
C SER A 32 -6.03 -3.94 7.35
N THR A 33 -5.24 -4.68 8.12
CA THR A 33 -4.00 -5.28 7.64
C THR A 33 -4.26 -6.18 6.43
N ALA A 34 -5.35 -6.95 6.47
CA ALA A 34 -5.72 -7.82 5.35
C ALA A 34 -6.01 -7.01 4.07
N ALA A 35 -6.72 -5.88 4.22
CA ALA A 35 -7.02 -5.02 3.08
C ALA A 35 -5.75 -4.38 2.51
N VAL A 36 -4.83 -3.96 3.39
CA VAL A 36 -3.52 -3.43 2.97
C VAL A 36 -2.77 -4.48 2.16
N ASN A 37 -2.68 -5.70 2.68
CA ASN A 37 -1.99 -6.79 2.01
C ASN A 37 -2.56 -7.06 0.62
N ARG A 38 -3.88 -7.06 0.49
CA ARG A 38 -4.56 -7.26 -0.80
C ARG A 38 -4.18 -6.17 -1.78
N ARG A 39 -4.22 -4.90 -1.35
CA ARG A 39 -3.90 -3.77 -2.22
C ARG A 39 -2.43 -3.77 -2.63
N LEU A 40 -1.53 -4.10 -1.71
CA LEU A 40 -0.10 -4.19 -2.03
C LEU A 40 0.17 -5.24 -3.08
N LYS A 41 -0.50 -6.39 -3.00
CA LYS A 41 -0.37 -7.44 -4.01
C LYS A 41 -0.89 -7.00 -5.37
N LEU A 42 -1.99 -6.26 -5.41
CA LEU A 42 -2.52 -5.71 -6.66
C LEU A 42 -1.57 -4.69 -7.27
N LEU A 43 -1.02 -3.80 -6.44
CA LEU A 43 -0.06 -2.79 -6.91
C LEU A 43 1.22 -3.44 -7.43
N GLU A 44 1.70 -4.47 -6.73
CA GLU A 44 2.86 -5.24 -7.15
C GLU A 44 2.61 -5.95 -8.48
N GLY A 45 1.46 -6.61 -8.61
CA GLY A 45 1.09 -7.31 -9.83
C GLY A 45 0.90 -6.39 -11.02
N ALA A 46 0.50 -5.15 -10.79
CA ALA A 46 0.35 -4.13 -11.83
C ALA A 46 1.67 -3.41 -12.17
N GLY A 47 2.75 -3.73 -11.47
CA GLY A 47 4.04 -3.09 -11.70
C GLY A 47 4.16 -1.68 -11.14
N VAL A 48 3.22 -1.27 -10.29
CA VAL A 48 3.23 0.06 -9.67
C VAL A 48 4.29 0.15 -8.59
N ILE A 49 4.50 -0.94 -7.86
CA ILE A 49 5.54 -1.05 -6.84
C ILE A 49 6.37 -2.30 -7.08
N GLU A 50 7.60 -2.28 -6.58
CA GLU A 50 8.42 -3.48 -6.54
C GLU A 50 7.88 -4.41 -5.44
N LYS A 51 8.39 -5.64 -5.41
CA LYS A 51 7.96 -6.62 -4.41
C LYS A 51 8.13 -6.04 -3.01
N PHE A 52 7.05 -6.08 -2.24
CA PHE A 52 7.01 -5.56 -0.89
C PHE A 52 7.63 -6.52 0.14
#